data_0db5b155975beaf1805caa2f37af9909
#
_entry.id   0db5b155975beaf1805caa2f37af9909
#
_cell.length_a   1.000
_cell.length_b   1.000
_cell.length_c   1.000
_cell.angle_alpha   90.00
_cell.angle_beta   90.00
_cell.angle_gamma   90.00
#
_symmetry.space_group_name_H-M   'P 1'
#
loop_
_entity.id
_entity.type
_entity.pdbx_description
1 polymer ?
#
loop_
_entity_poly.entity_id
_entity_poly.type
_entity_poly.pdbx_seq_one_letter_code
_entity_poly.pdbx_strand_id
1 'polypeptide(L)'
;MAMEQLLELLQDNAQLTPAQLAVMVGKEEGEVKKAIARYEKEGVIKGYHALINWERTESQKAAALIELRVTPKKDTGFDEIAGRIMNFSEVESVYLMSGGFDLAVTVVGRTMQDIAMFVAKRLSTIDGVLSTATHFVLTKFKDGGVVFNS
;
A
#
# COMPACT_ATOMS: atom_id res chain seq x y z
N MET A 1 -6.10 -23.58 -8.95
CA MET A 1 -5.00 -24.00 -8.04
C MET A 1 -3.64 -23.73 -8.68
N ALA A 2 -3.22 -24.35 -9.79
CA ALA A 2 -1.91 -24.05 -10.39
C ALA A 2 -1.76 -22.59 -10.87
N MET A 3 -2.84 -21.93 -11.20
CA MET A 3 -2.83 -20.51 -11.61
C MET A 3 -2.82 -19.53 -10.43
N GLU A 4 -3.29 -19.90 -9.26
CA GLU A 4 -3.13 -19.09 -8.04
C GLU A 4 -1.69 -19.12 -7.55
N GLN A 5 -0.96 -20.21 -7.77
CA GLN A 5 0.47 -20.28 -7.48
C GLN A 5 1.27 -19.23 -8.27
N LEU A 6 0.83 -18.83 -9.47
CA LEU A 6 1.43 -17.70 -10.20
C LEU A 6 1.39 -16.40 -9.42
N LEU A 7 0.29 -16.13 -8.72
CA LEU A 7 0.11 -14.91 -7.92
C LEU A 7 1.07 -14.91 -6.73
N GLU A 8 1.23 -16.05 -6.05
CA GLU A 8 2.18 -16.19 -4.95
C GLU A 8 3.62 -15.95 -5.41
N LEU A 9 4.00 -16.57 -6.53
CA LEU A 9 5.35 -16.40 -7.11
C LEU A 9 5.61 -14.96 -7.52
N LEU A 10 4.63 -14.30 -8.16
CA LEU A 10 4.75 -12.88 -8.54
C LEU A 10 4.75 -11.95 -7.34
N GLN A 11 4.02 -12.28 -6.28
CA GLN A 11 4.04 -11.53 -5.03
C GLN A 11 5.42 -11.59 -4.37
N ASP A 12 6.08 -12.74 -4.41
CA ASP A 12 7.43 -12.93 -3.85
C ASP A 12 8.50 -12.30 -4.74
N ASN A 13 8.35 -12.39 -6.07
CA ASN A 13 9.28 -11.81 -7.03
C ASN A 13 8.56 -11.37 -8.31
N ALA A 14 8.21 -10.09 -8.37
CA ALA A 14 7.52 -9.49 -9.52
C ALA A 14 8.38 -9.43 -10.80
N GLN A 15 9.68 -9.71 -10.73
CA GLN A 15 10.58 -9.71 -11.90
C GLN A 15 10.66 -11.06 -12.62
N LEU A 16 10.01 -12.09 -12.11
CA LEU A 16 9.95 -13.39 -12.79
C LEU A 16 9.31 -13.23 -14.18
N THR A 17 10.00 -13.73 -15.19
CA THR A 17 9.49 -13.71 -16.57
C THR A 17 8.42 -14.78 -16.77
N PRO A 18 7.53 -14.63 -17.75
CA PRO A 18 6.55 -15.67 -18.09
C PRO A 18 7.21 -17.03 -18.38
N ALA A 19 8.37 -17.05 -19.01
CA ALA A 19 9.12 -18.28 -19.26
C ALA A 19 9.58 -18.96 -17.96
N GLN A 20 10.11 -18.20 -17.01
CA GLN A 20 10.51 -18.70 -15.69
C GLN A 20 9.31 -19.21 -14.91
N LEU A 21 8.22 -18.44 -14.88
CA LEU A 21 6.99 -18.83 -14.22
C LEU A 21 6.40 -20.12 -14.82
N ALA A 22 6.43 -20.28 -16.14
CA ALA A 22 5.93 -21.46 -16.83
C ALA A 22 6.65 -22.74 -16.35
N VAL A 23 7.96 -22.69 -16.21
CA VAL A 23 8.76 -23.80 -15.67
C VAL A 23 8.35 -24.10 -14.22
N MET A 24 8.20 -23.06 -13.40
CA MET A 24 7.89 -23.22 -11.97
C MET A 24 6.50 -23.80 -11.70
N VAL A 25 5.51 -23.48 -12.55
CA VAL A 25 4.13 -23.95 -12.40
C VAL A 25 3.80 -25.16 -13.29
N GLY A 26 4.75 -25.60 -14.13
CA GLY A 26 4.55 -26.74 -15.05
C GLY A 26 3.52 -26.48 -16.15
N LYS A 27 3.52 -25.27 -16.71
CA LYS A 27 2.60 -24.83 -17.77
C LYS A 27 3.36 -24.29 -18.99
N GLU A 28 2.65 -24.13 -20.09
CA GLU A 28 3.18 -23.48 -21.28
C GLU A 28 3.31 -21.97 -21.07
N GLU A 29 4.36 -21.34 -21.62
CA GLU A 29 4.59 -19.91 -21.51
C GLU A 29 3.41 -19.07 -21.99
N GLY A 30 2.77 -19.48 -23.09
CA GLY A 30 1.58 -18.82 -23.64
C GLY A 30 0.40 -18.84 -22.70
N GLU A 31 0.18 -19.93 -21.95
CA GLU A 31 -0.87 -20.03 -20.93
C GLU A 31 -0.59 -19.08 -19.77
N VAL A 32 0.68 -18.99 -19.33
CA VAL A 32 1.11 -18.09 -18.25
C VAL A 32 0.91 -16.64 -18.64
N LYS A 33 1.32 -16.23 -19.86
CA LYS A 33 1.09 -14.87 -20.38
C LYS A 33 -0.38 -14.50 -20.39
N LYS A 34 -1.25 -15.41 -20.86
CA LYS A 34 -2.70 -15.20 -20.88
C LYS A 34 -3.30 -15.07 -19.48
N ALA A 35 -2.83 -15.90 -18.55
CA ALA A 35 -3.30 -15.85 -17.16
C ALA A 35 -2.92 -14.53 -16.49
N ILE A 36 -1.67 -14.06 -16.65
CA ILE A 36 -1.21 -12.78 -16.11
C ILE A 36 -2.05 -11.63 -16.70
N ALA A 37 -2.20 -11.58 -18.02
CA ALA A 37 -2.99 -10.55 -18.69
C ALA A 37 -4.45 -10.53 -18.19
N ARG A 38 -5.04 -11.70 -17.97
CA ARG A 38 -6.38 -11.82 -17.39
C ARG A 38 -6.43 -11.26 -15.97
N TYR A 39 -5.49 -11.63 -15.10
CA TYR A 39 -5.44 -11.13 -13.72
C TYR A 39 -5.26 -9.61 -13.64
N GLU A 40 -4.47 -9.04 -14.56
CA GLU A 40 -4.33 -7.58 -14.67
C GLU A 40 -5.65 -6.93 -15.12
N LYS A 41 -6.29 -7.47 -16.14
CA LYS A 41 -7.57 -6.97 -16.68
C LYS A 41 -8.71 -7.06 -15.65
N GLU A 42 -8.77 -8.16 -14.93
CA GLU A 42 -9.77 -8.39 -13.87
C GLU A 42 -9.46 -7.62 -12.57
N GLY A 43 -8.29 -6.98 -12.50
CA GLY A 43 -7.86 -6.23 -11.34
C GLY A 43 -7.46 -7.08 -10.13
N VAL A 44 -7.17 -8.36 -10.35
CA VAL A 44 -6.55 -9.23 -9.33
C VAL A 44 -5.12 -8.78 -9.08
N ILE A 45 -4.35 -8.55 -10.15
CA ILE A 45 -3.06 -7.87 -10.07
C ILE A 45 -3.32 -6.38 -10.24
N LYS A 46 -3.05 -5.60 -9.20
CA LYS A 46 -3.25 -4.15 -9.18
C LYS A 46 -2.02 -3.37 -9.64
N GLY A 47 -0.86 -3.96 -9.56
CA GLY A 47 0.39 -3.31 -9.93
C GLY A 47 1.61 -4.10 -9.48
N TYR A 48 2.78 -3.59 -9.82
CA TYR A 48 4.08 -4.14 -9.47
C TYR A 48 4.92 -3.03 -8.85
N HIS A 49 5.54 -3.32 -7.71
CA HIS A 49 6.32 -2.34 -6.97
C HIS A 49 7.71 -2.87 -6.66
N ALA A 50 8.70 -2.00 -6.76
CA ALA A 50 9.99 -2.22 -6.15
C ALA A 50 9.93 -1.85 -4.66
N LEU A 51 10.45 -2.69 -3.80
CA LEU A 51 10.62 -2.40 -2.38
C LEU A 51 11.95 -1.72 -2.17
N ILE A 52 11.95 -0.46 -1.74
CA ILE A 52 13.14 0.39 -1.67
C ILE A 52 13.50 0.69 -0.21
N ASN A 53 14.74 0.42 0.16
CA ASN A 53 15.29 0.92 1.43
C ASN A 53 15.84 2.34 1.23
N TRP A 54 14.98 3.34 1.47
CA TRP A 54 15.32 4.74 1.29
C TRP A 54 16.37 5.25 2.27
N GLU A 55 16.56 4.57 3.41
CA GLU A 55 17.60 4.93 4.38
C GLU A 55 19.03 4.75 3.82
N ARG A 56 19.16 3.89 2.79
CA ARG A 56 20.44 3.64 2.09
C ARG A 56 20.65 4.52 0.86
N THR A 57 19.83 5.54 0.69
CA THR A 57 19.93 6.47 -0.43
C THR A 57 20.20 7.89 0.09
N GLU A 58 20.63 8.77 -0.80
CA GLU A 58 20.77 10.19 -0.48
C GLU A 58 19.41 10.89 -0.28
N SER A 59 18.34 10.32 -0.85
CA SER A 59 16.97 10.83 -0.78
C SER A 59 16.18 10.11 0.32
N GLN A 60 16.59 10.30 1.57
CA GLN A 60 15.87 9.74 2.71
C GLN A 60 14.41 10.22 2.72
N LYS A 61 13.51 9.34 3.12
CA LYS A 61 12.08 9.63 3.27
C LYS A 61 11.62 9.28 4.66
N ALA A 62 10.73 10.12 5.18
CA ALA A 62 10.00 9.84 6.42
C ALA A 62 8.69 9.13 6.08
N ALA A 63 8.23 8.29 6.98
CA ALA A 63 6.94 7.62 6.90
C ALA A 63 6.21 7.66 8.24
N ALA A 64 4.90 7.66 8.20
CA ALA A 64 4.07 7.59 9.38
C ALA A 64 2.82 6.74 9.14
N LEU A 65 2.37 6.06 10.18
CA LEU A 65 1.06 5.46 10.26
C LEU A 65 0.14 6.43 11.00
N ILE A 66 -0.98 6.77 10.40
CA ILE A 66 -1.95 7.70 10.97
C ILE A 66 -3.24 6.95 11.23
N GLU A 67 -3.66 6.95 12.49
CA GLU A 67 -4.95 6.45 12.91
C GLU A 67 -5.99 7.56 12.80
N LEU A 68 -7.08 7.31 12.10
CA LEU A 68 -8.18 8.24 11.96
C LEU A 68 -9.45 7.68 12.60
N ARG A 69 -10.12 8.53 13.38
CA ARG A 69 -11.51 8.33 13.75
C ARG A 69 -12.36 9.23 12.88
N VAL A 70 -13.36 8.66 12.24
CA VAL A 70 -14.21 9.37 11.29
C VAL A 70 -15.68 9.09 11.57
N THR A 71 -16.55 10.05 11.22
CA THR A 71 -17.98 9.84 11.24
C THR A 71 -18.44 9.32 9.89
N PRO A 72 -18.95 8.08 9.80
CA PRO A 72 -19.48 7.55 8.56
C PRO A 72 -20.73 8.32 8.14
N LYS A 73 -20.87 8.58 6.85
CA LYS A 73 -22.10 9.14 6.28
C LYS A 73 -23.17 8.05 6.14
N LYS A 74 -24.43 8.41 6.33
CA LYS A 74 -25.56 7.48 6.32
C LYS A 74 -25.68 6.67 5.02
N ASP A 75 -25.38 7.30 3.88
CA ASP A 75 -25.58 6.69 2.56
C ASP A 75 -24.28 6.10 1.95
N THR A 76 -23.12 6.62 2.32
CA THR A 76 -21.80 6.27 1.70
C THR A 76 -20.83 5.64 2.70
N GLY A 77 -21.19 5.54 3.98
CA GLY A 77 -20.33 4.98 5.01
C GLY A 77 -18.99 5.73 5.10
N PHE A 78 -17.90 4.97 5.01
CA PHE A 78 -16.53 5.51 5.05
C PHE A 78 -15.96 5.82 3.66
N ASP A 79 -16.63 5.43 2.57
CA ASP A 79 -16.10 5.45 1.21
C ASP A 79 -15.76 6.86 0.72
N GLU A 80 -16.59 7.84 1.05
CA GLU A 80 -16.35 9.23 0.64
C GLU A 80 -15.10 9.82 1.28
N ILE A 81 -14.93 9.58 2.59
CA ILE A 81 -13.75 10.08 3.32
C ILE A 81 -12.50 9.35 2.83
N ALA A 82 -12.55 8.04 2.70
CA ALA A 82 -11.46 7.25 2.15
C ALA A 82 -11.08 7.69 0.73
N GLY A 83 -12.09 7.97 -0.12
CA GLY A 83 -11.89 8.48 -1.48
C GLY A 83 -11.16 9.82 -1.52
N ARG A 84 -11.47 10.74 -0.60
CA ARG A 84 -10.75 12.02 -0.48
C ARG A 84 -9.30 11.81 -0.05
N ILE A 85 -9.08 10.93 0.93
CA ILE A 85 -7.76 10.63 1.47
C ILE A 85 -6.86 9.97 0.40
N MET A 86 -7.40 9.03 -0.37
CA MET A 86 -6.67 8.35 -1.44
C MET A 86 -6.15 9.27 -2.54
N ASN A 87 -6.74 10.45 -2.71
CA ASN A 87 -6.32 11.42 -3.74
C ASN A 87 -5.09 12.24 -3.35
N PHE A 88 -4.63 12.18 -2.12
CA PHE A 88 -3.40 12.87 -1.72
C PHE A 88 -2.17 12.08 -2.16
N SER A 89 -1.22 12.76 -2.79
CA SER A 89 0.03 12.14 -3.25
C SER A 89 0.92 11.63 -2.13
N GLU A 90 0.79 12.18 -0.92
CA GLU A 90 1.51 11.77 0.28
C GLU A 90 1.01 10.44 0.85
N VAL A 91 -0.18 10.01 0.46
CA VAL A 91 -0.83 8.81 0.98
C VAL A 91 -0.42 7.59 0.16
N GLU A 92 0.20 6.61 0.81
CA GLU A 92 0.55 5.32 0.20
C GLU A 92 -0.53 4.26 0.36
N SER A 93 -1.21 4.25 1.50
CA SER A 93 -2.25 3.26 1.77
C SER A 93 -3.37 3.81 2.64
N VAL A 94 -4.57 3.29 2.43
CA VAL A 94 -5.76 3.57 3.23
C VAL A 94 -6.49 2.26 3.49
N TYR A 95 -6.65 1.90 4.76
CA TYR A 95 -7.37 0.70 5.18
C TYR A 95 -8.53 1.05 6.10
N LEU A 96 -9.69 0.45 5.88
CA LEU A 96 -10.77 0.44 6.87
C LEU A 96 -10.43 -0.64 7.90
N MET A 97 -10.40 -0.26 9.16
CA MET A 97 -9.96 -1.11 10.25
C MET A 97 -11.12 -1.49 11.16
N SER A 98 -11.03 -2.70 11.71
CA SER A 98 -11.84 -3.14 12.84
C SER A 98 -11.02 -2.94 14.12
N GLY A 99 -11.52 -2.14 15.06
CA GLY A 99 -10.80 -1.88 16.31
C GLY A 99 -11.04 -0.50 16.88
N GLY A 100 -10.04 0.06 17.57
CA GLY A 100 -10.15 1.32 18.29
C GLY A 100 -10.19 2.60 17.44
N PHE A 101 -9.97 2.48 16.14
CA PHE A 101 -10.03 3.57 15.16
C PHE A 101 -10.58 3.05 13.83
N ASP A 102 -10.92 3.94 12.91
CA ASP A 102 -11.66 3.57 11.71
C ASP A 102 -10.81 3.39 10.48
N LEU A 103 -9.85 4.30 10.24
CA LEU A 103 -8.96 4.24 9.08
C LEU A 103 -7.49 4.25 9.51
N ALA A 104 -6.71 3.36 8.91
CA ALA A 104 -5.26 3.37 8.99
C ALA A 104 -4.70 3.94 7.68
N VAL A 105 -3.96 5.04 7.77
CA VAL A 105 -3.41 5.74 6.61
C VAL A 105 -1.90 5.76 6.71
N THR A 106 -1.20 5.21 5.73
CA THR A 106 0.25 5.33 5.64
C THR A 106 0.59 6.54 4.77
N VAL A 107 1.41 7.42 5.31
CA VAL A 107 1.84 8.66 4.67
C VAL A 107 3.36 8.71 4.57
N VAL A 108 3.86 9.18 3.46
CA VAL A 108 5.28 9.44 3.23
C VAL A 108 5.52 10.91 2.92
N GLY A 109 6.69 11.38 3.33
CA GLY A 109 7.14 12.75 3.09
C GLY A 109 8.66 12.84 3.12
N ARG A 110 9.20 14.01 2.83
CA ARG A 110 10.64 14.25 2.89
C ARG A 110 11.15 14.27 4.33
N THR A 111 10.36 14.84 5.24
CA THR A 111 10.68 14.96 6.65
C THR A 111 9.48 14.64 7.53
N MET A 112 9.72 14.34 8.80
CA MET A 112 8.65 14.19 9.80
C MET A 112 7.81 15.46 9.91
N GLN A 113 8.43 16.64 9.78
CA GLN A 113 7.73 17.92 9.82
C GLN A 113 6.77 18.07 8.65
N ASP A 114 7.17 17.69 7.43
CA ASP A 114 6.29 17.73 6.26
C ASP A 114 5.04 16.85 6.48
N ILE A 115 5.22 15.66 7.03
CA ILE A 115 4.12 14.77 7.38
C ILE A 115 3.21 15.40 8.44
N ALA A 116 3.77 15.94 9.51
CA ALA A 116 3.02 16.59 10.58
C ALA A 116 2.19 17.76 10.04
N MET A 117 2.77 18.58 9.16
CA MET A 117 2.06 19.69 8.52
C MET A 117 0.96 19.20 7.56
N PHE A 118 1.21 18.14 6.81
CA PHE A 118 0.20 17.50 5.97
C PHE A 118 -1.02 17.05 6.82
N VAL A 119 -0.77 16.36 7.93
CA VAL A 119 -1.84 15.92 8.83
C VAL A 119 -2.61 17.10 9.39
N ALA A 120 -1.92 18.12 9.91
CA ALA A 120 -2.54 19.27 10.56
C ALA A 120 -3.35 20.14 9.58
N LYS A 121 -2.85 20.35 8.37
CA LYS A 121 -3.46 21.28 7.41
C LYS A 121 -4.44 20.63 6.44
N ARG A 122 -4.22 19.37 6.08
CA ARG A 122 -4.97 18.72 5.00
C ARG A 122 -5.79 17.53 5.47
N LEU A 123 -5.22 16.65 6.27
CA LEU A 123 -5.90 15.42 6.69
C LEU A 123 -6.91 15.66 7.80
N SER A 124 -6.52 16.34 8.88
CA SER A 124 -7.39 16.62 10.01
C SER A 124 -8.53 17.59 9.71
N THR A 125 -8.42 18.35 8.62
CA THR A 125 -9.43 19.34 8.19
C THR A 125 -10.48 18.77 7.26
N ILE A 126 -10.37 17.50 6.87
CA ILE A 126 -11.41 16.81 6.07
C ILE A 126 -12.69 16.71 6.91
N ASP A 127 -13.80 17.11 6.31
CA ASP A 127 -15.10 16.98 6.94
C ASP A 127 -15.41 15.52 7.29
N GLY A 128 -15.81 15.29 8.54
CA GLY A 128 -16.03 13.95 9.08
C GLY A 128 -14.84 13.31 9.79
N VAL A 129 -13.65 13.89 9.71
CA VAL A 129 -12.48 13.44 10.51
C VAL A 129 -12.62 14.01 11.93
N LEU A 130 -12.79 13.11 12.91
CA LEU A 130 -12.98 13.47 14.31
C LEU A 130 -11.65 13.65 15.04
N SER A 131 -10.70 12.78 14.79
CA SER A 131 -9.37 12.79 15.41
C SER A 131 -8.33 12.09 14.56
N THR A 132 -7.09 12.48 14.77
CA THR A 132 -5.91 11.88 14.13
C THR A 132 -4.89 11.53 15.20
N ALA A 133 -4.20 10.40 15.04
CA ALA A 133 -3.04 10.03 15.84
C ALA A 133 -1.91 9.63 14.89
N THR A 134 -0.81 10.37 14.91
CA THR A 134 0.34 10.15 14.03
C THR A 134 1.41 9.35 14.74
N HIS A 135 1.81 8.23 14.14
CA HIS A 135 2.88 7.37 14.61
C HIS A 135 4.00 7.39 13.57
N PHE A 136 5.11 8.05 13.86
CA PHE A 136 6.25 8.09 12.96
C PHE A 136 6.99 6.76 12.97
N VAL A 137 7.33 6.26 11.78
CA VAL A 137 8.20 5.10 11.63
C VAL A 137 9.63 5.51 11.93
N LEU A 138 10.23 4.96 12.98
CA LEU A 138 11.61 5.24 13.34
C LEU A 138 12.59 4.33 12.57
N THR A 139 12.26 3.06 12.46
CA THR A 139 13.09 2.07 11.76
C THR A 139 12.19 0.98 11.20
N LYS A 140 12.43 0.59 9.95
CA LYS A 140 11.81 -0.59 9.34
C LYS A 140 12.71 -1.80 9.53
N PHE A 141 12.26 -2.78 10.27
CA PHE A 141 12.98 -4.05 10.40
C PHE A 141 12.64 -5.04 9.28
N LYS A 142 11.38 -5.11 8.95
CA LYS A 142 10.85 -5.96 7.87
C LYS A 142 9.64 -5.28 7.24
N ASP A 143 9.57 -5.28 5.92
CA ASP A 143 8.44 -4.70 5.18
C ASP A 143 8.22 -5.52 3.90
N GLY A 144 6.95 -5.75 3.55
CA GLY A 144 6.59 -6.55 2.36
C GLY A 144 7.24 -7.93 2.32
N GLY A 145 7.48 -8.57 3.49
CA GLY A 145 8.13 -9.87 3.59
C GLY A 145 9.67 -9.83 3.53
N VAL A 146 10.27 -8.67 3.31
CA VAL A 146 11.72 -8.49 3.15
C VAL A 146 12.34 -7.85 4.38
N VAL A 147 13.47 -8.39 4.84
CA VAL A 147 14.25 -7.83 5.95
C VAL A 147 15.03 -6.60 5.48
N PHE A 148 14.90 -5.48 6.20
CA PHE A 148 15.52 -4.20 5.85
C PHE A 148 16.87 -3.97 6.53
N ASN A 149 17.02 -4.46 7.75
CA ASN A 149 18.24 -4.27 8.55
C ASN A 149 19.16 -5.49 8.45
N SER A 150 19.69 -5.72 7.30
CA SER A 150 20.69 -6.78 7.07
C SER A 150 21.96 -6.21 6.47
#